data_a7edb328de69e9db042684b9804cfae3
#
_entry.id   a7edb328de69e9db042684b9804cfae3
#
_cell.length_a   1.000
_cell.length_b   1.000
_cell.length_c   1.000
_cell.angle_alpha   90.00
_cell.angle_beta   90.00
_cell.angle_gamma   90.00
#
_symmetry.space_group_name_H-M   'P 1'
#
loop_
_entity.id
_entity.type
_entity.pdbx_description
1 polymer ?
#
loop_
_entity_poly.entity_id
_entity_poly.type
_entity_poly.pdbx_seq_one_letter_code
_entity_poly.pdbx_strand_id
1 'polypeptide(L)'
;MLLIAHGFRDGLAAIVLGVQTPTAAQHAFAIAIALCFLAALIALHVWATRRSLQEPRAMQDGLQRIVDPLQARLLQPLISRQRYRPQDITVAPRANGRPPRHEKYCELVERGFNGWRFEVSGLVEQPLALTLDELRSLEAERQITLHKCIQGWSYTAAWQGVSLNAILDRCRPTPLARYILFRTFDDKWEEPGHGEYYGVIDLGLARTPQTLLAYDMNGQPLPTDFGAPLRLRLESQLGYKMVKWIRSMELIASYDDIGAGYSGWRADLLHYSRLAPI
;
A
#
# COMPACT_ATOMS: atom_id res chain seq x y z
N MET A 1 9.26 36.87 12.88
CA MET A 1 8.40 36.42 14.00
C MET A 1 9.19 35.92 15.20
N LEU A 2 10.20 35.06 15.10
CA LEU A 2 10.99 34.60 16.25
C LEU A 2 11.78 35.74 16.98
N LEU A 3 12.36 36.68 16.25
CA LEU A 3 13.07 37.84 16.81
C LEU A 3 12.16 38.78 17.64
N ILE A 4 10.92 38.97 17.17
CA ILE A 4 9.92 39.77 17.89
C ILE A 4 9.47 39.03 19.15
N ALA A 5 9.32 37.71 19.10
CA ALA A 5 8.98 36.87 20.26
C ALA A 5 10.09 36.83 21.32
N HIS A 6 11.38 36.84 20.90
CA HIS A 6 12.51 36.91 21.84
C HIS A 6 12.61 38.27 22.50
N GLY A 7 12.52 39.36 21.75
CA GLY A 7 12.51 40.70 22.34
C GLY A 7 11.35 40.91 23.29
N PHE A 8 10.18 40.36 23.00
CA PHE A 8 9.02 40.43 23.86
C PHE A 8 9.18 39.57 25.15
N ARG A 9 9.73 38.35 24.99
CA ARG A 9 9.99 37.45 26.15
C ARG A 9 11.05 38.00 27.08
N ASP A 10 12.14 38.52 26.52
CA ASP A 10 13.26 39.06 27.29
C ASP A 10 12.89 40.40 27.97
N GLY A 11 12.05 41.21 27.31
CA GLY A 11 11.45 42.40 27.92
C GLY A 11 10.49 42.05 29.06
N LEU A 12 9.65 41.03 28.88
CA LEU A 12 8.75 40.56 29.95
C LEU A 12 9.50 39.90 31.11
N ALA A 13 10.55 39.14 30.82
CA ALA A 13 11.42 38.55 31.86
C ALA A 13 12.19 39.63 32.64
N ALA A 14 12.66 40.68 32.00
CA ALA A 14 13.30 41.82 32.65
C ALA A 14 12.31 42.57 33.57
N ILE A 15 11.07 42.76 33.14
CA ILE A 15 10.04 43.46 33.87
C ILE A 15 9.51 42.60 35.06
N VAL A 16 9.32 41.29 34.84
CA VAL A 16 8.67 40.41 35.82
C VAL A 16 9.66 39.77 36.81
N LEU A 17 10.90 39.48 36.34
CA LEU A 17 11.90 38.72 37.12
C LEU A 17 13.10 39.55 37.55
N GLY A 18 13.19 40.84 37.22
CA GLY A 18 14.32 41.71 37.56
C GLY A 18 15.63 41.30 36.90
N VAL A 19 15.57 40.55 35.78
CA VAL A 19 16.75 40.10 35.05
C VAL A 19 17.32 41.24 34.22
N GLN A 20 18.65 41.37 34.19
CA GLN A 20 19.35 42.42 33.43
C GLN A 20 18.98 42.34 31.94
N THR A 21 18.70 43.50 31.35
CA THR A 21 18.45 43.61 29.89
C THR A 21 19.66 43.10 29.11
N PRO A 22 19.44 42.26 28.08
CA PRO A 22 20.55 41.71 27.34
C PRO A 22 21.40 42.83 26.71
N THR A 23 22.70 42.68 26.76
CA THR A 23 23.65 43.62 26.20
C THR A 23 23.55 43.64 24.63
N ALA A 24 24.01 44.72 23.98
CA ALA A 24 24.06 44.82 22.55
C ALA A 24 24.81 43.63 21.90
N ALA A 25 25.87 43.13 22.53
CA ALA A 25 26.61 41.97 22.09
C ALA A 25 25.77 40.66 22.13
N GLN A 26 24.96 40.47 23.15
CA GLN A 26 24.04 39.32 23.27
C GLN A 26 22.93 39.37 22.21
N HIS A 27 22.39 40.55 21.89
CA HIS A 27 21.44 40.73 20.82
C HIS A 27 22.08 40.43 19.43
N ALA A 28 23.29 40.95 19.17
CA ALA A 28 24.02 40.69 17.93
C ALA A 28 24.31 39.17 17.76
N PHE A 29 24.69 38.48 18.84
CA PHE A 29 24.92 37.04 18.85
C PHE A 29 23.64 36.25 18.54
N ALA A 30 22.50 36.62 19.21
CA ALA A 30 21.21 35.99 18.96
C ALA A 30 20.72 36.19 17.51
N ILE A 31 20.93 37.39 16.94
CA ILE A 31 20.64 37.69 15.52
C ILE A 31 21.50 36.84 14.60
N ALA A 32 22.81 36.72 14.88
CA ALA A 32 23.71 35.89 14.08
C ALA A 32 23.28 34.43 14.08
N ILE A 33 22.93 33.87 15.23
CA ILE A 33 22.41 32.49 15.33
C ILE A 33 21.10 32.34 14.52
N ALA A 34 20.17 33.29 14.63
CA ALA A 34 18.91 33.24 13.90
C ALA A 34 19.13 33.30 12.38
N LEU A 35 20.08 34.13 11.91
CA LEU A 35 20.45 34.22 10.50
C LEU A 35 21.12 32.93 10.00
N CYS A 36 22.02 32.34 10.78
CA CYS A 36 22.63 31.05 10.45
C CYS A 36 21.59 29.93 10.36
N PHE A 37 20.63 29.90 11.30
CA PHE A 37 19.55 28.92 11.29
C PHE A 37 18.64 29.11 10.05
N LEU A 38 18.29 30.37 9.74
CA LEU A 38 17.50 30.69 8.55
C LEU A 38 18.24 30.27 7.26
N ALA A 39 19.54 30.58 7.17
CA ALA A 39 20.36 30.17 6.03
C ALA A 39 20.43 28.67 5.89
N ALA A 40 20.56 27.92 7.00
CA ALA A 40 20.54 26.46 7.00
C ALA A 40 19.18 25.90 6.54
N LEU A 41 18.06 26.49 6.97
CA LEU A 41 16.72 26.11 6.50
C LEU A 41 16.53 26.37 5.01
N ILE A 42 17.00 27.53 4.50
CA ILE A 42 16.95 27.85 3.07
C ILE A 42 17.81 26.86 2.28
N ALA A 43 19.03 26.59 2.72
CA ALA A 43 19.93 25.63 2.07
C ALA A 43 19.32 24.22 2.04
N LEU A 44 18.74 23.78 3.14
CA LEU A 44 18.02 22.49 3.24
C LEU A 44 16.82 22.46 2.28
N HIS A 45 16.03 23.53 2.23
CA HIS A 45 14.88 23.64 1.32
C HIS A 45 15.32 23.58 -0.15
N VAL A 46 16.35 24.34 -0.52
CA VAL A 46 16.89 24.35 -1.89
C VAL A 46 17.46 22.99 -2.25
N TRP A 47 18.20 22.36 -1.34
CA TRP A 47 18.74 21.02 -1.53
C TRP A 47 17.62 19.98 -1.71
N ALA A 48 16.62 19.98 -0.82
CA ALA A 48 15.48 19.08 -0.88
C ALA A 48 14.67 19.26 -2.18
N THR A 49 14.43 20.51 -2.59
CA THR A 49 13.72 20.81 -3.84
C THR A 49 14.51 20.33 -5.06
N ARG A 50 15.82 20.64 -5.12
CA ARG A 50 16.67 20.16 -6.22
C ARG A 50 16.71 18.65 -6.29
N ARG A 51 16.88 17.96 -5.15
CA ARG A 51 16.92 16.51 -5.11
C ARG A 51 15.58 15.87 -5.48
N SER A 52 14.47 16.47 -5.03
CA SER A 52 13.11 16.04 -5.42
C SER A 52 12.86 16.15 -6.92
N LEU A 53 13.43 17.17 -7.58
CA LEU A 53 13.30 17.35 -9.02
C LEU A 53 14.25 16.43 -9.83
N GLN A 54 15.43 16.14 -9.31
CA GLN A 54 16.44 15.30 -9.97
C GLN A 54 16.24 13.82 -9.71
N GLU A 55 15.89 13.47 -8.47
CA GLU A 55 15.73 12.09 -8.00
C GLU A 55 14.45 11.95 -7.17
N PRO A 56 13.26 12.13 -7.78
CA PRO A 56 11.99 12.11 -7.02
C PRO A 56 11.78 10.79 -6.27
N ARG A 57 12.27 9.69 -6.83
CA ARG A 57 12.17 8.36 -6.22
C ARG A 57 13.00 8.24 -4.94
N ALA A 58 14.27 8.64 -4.96
CA ALA A 58 15.14 8.58 -3.78
C ALA A 58 14.59 9.42 -2.61
N MET A 59 13.98 10.57 -2.90
CA MET A 59 13.32 11.41 -1.90
C MET A 59 12.08 10.71 -1.32
N GLN A 60 11.27 10.11 -2.17
CA GLN A 60 10.08 9.37 -1.78
C GLN A 60 10.44 8.16 -0.90
N ASP A 61 11.44 7.39 -1.28
CA ASP A 61 11.92 6.24 -0.51
C ASP A 61 12.46 6.66 0.86
N GLY A 62 13.21 7.77 0.91
CA GLY A 62 13.71 8.33 2.17
C GLY A 62 12.57 8.73 3.14
N LEU A 63 11.54 9.38 2.63
CA LEU A 63 10.37 9.76 3.40
C LEU A 63 9.55 8.53 3.83
N GLN A 64 9.36 7.57 2.94
CA GLN A 64 8.60 6.35 3.24
C GLN A 64 9.25 5.50 4.32
N ARG A 65 10.57 5.41 4.37
CA ARG A 65 11.29 4.70 5.46
C ARG A 65 10.94 5.22 6.85
N ILE A 66 10.59 6.50 6.98
CA ILE A 66 10.21 7.13 8.23
C ILE A 66 8.69 7.07 8.45
N VAL A 67 7.93 7.38 7.40
CA VAL A 67 6.47 7.55 7.48
C VAL A 67 5.73 6.22 7.53
N ASP A 68 6.16 5.22 6.75
CA ASP A 68 5.50 3.92 6.66
C ASP A 68 5.39 3.18 8.02
N PRO A 69 6.48 3.06 8.83
CA PRO A 69 6.38 2.42 10.14
C PRO A 69 5.44 3.16 11.09
N LEU A 70 5.44 4.49 11.01
CA LEU A 70 4.57 5.32 11.85
C LEU A 70 3.09 5.15 11.45
N GLN A 71 2.79 5.18 10.15
CA GLN A 71 1.45 4.94 9.64
C GLN A 71 0.95 3.53 9.97
N ALA A 72 1.77 2.51 9.76
CA ALA A 72 1.42 1.14 10.09
C ALA A 72 1.06 1.00 11.58
N ARG A 73 1.84 1.63 12.45
CA ARG A 73 1.61 1.55 13.91
C ARG A 73 0.38 2.32 14.38
N LEU A 74 0.11 3.49 13.79
CA LEU A 74 -0.95 4.40 14.28
C LEU A 74 -2.29 4.18 13.58
N LEU A 75 -2.29 3.95 12.28
CA LEU A 75 -3.51 3.95 11.46
C LEU A 75 -4.06 2.55 11.19
N GLN A 76 -3.20 1.57 10.99
CA GLN A 76 -3.63 0.21 10.64
C GLN A 76 -4.59 -0.43 11.66
N PRO A 77 -4.39 -0.29 12.99
CA PRO A 77 -5.33 -0.82 13.98
C PRO A 77 -6.72 -0.17 13.96
N LEU A 78 -6.80 1.07 13.47
CA LEU A 78 -8.06 1.83 13.39
C LEU A 78 -8.87 1.43 12.16
N ILE A 79 -8.20 1.22 11.02
CA ILE A 79 -8.82 0.98 9.73
C ILE A 79 -9.34 -0.45 9.61
N SER A 80 -8.63 -1.42 10.17
CA SER A 80 -8.99 -2.85 10.12
C SER A 80 -10.30 -3.21 10.85
N ARG A 81 -10.98 -2.24 11.46
CA ARG A 81 -12.24 -2.43 12.22
C ARG A 81 -13.47 -1.94 11.49
N GLN A 82 -13.35 -1.26 10.35
CA GLN A 82 -14.50 -0.77 9.61
C GLN A 82 -15.30 -1.93 9.03
N ARG A 83 -16.56 -2.04 9.42
CA ARG A 83 -17.52 -3.01 8.90
C ARG A 83 -18.78 -2.28 8.44
N TYR A 84 -19.31 -2.73 7.33
CA TYR A 84 -20.52 -2.18 6.72
C TYR A 84 -21.65 -3.20 6.84
N ARG A 85 -22.90 -2.72 6.72
CA ARG A 85 -24.07 -3.55 6.80
C ARG A 85 -24.52 -4.00 5.41
N PRO A 86 -25.32 -5.06 5.29
CA PRO A 86 -25.83 -5.52 4.00
C PRO A 86 -26.53 -4.43 3.18
N GLN A 87 -27.25 -3.51 3.82
CA GLN A 87 -27.92 -2.39 3.13
C GLN A 87 -26.95 -1.33 2.59
N ASP A 88 -25.72 -1.32 3.03
CA ASP A 88 -24.70 -0.37 2.56
C ASP A 88 -24.02 -0.86 1.27
N ILE A 89 -24.37 -2.06 0.78
CA ILE A 89 -23.81 -2.64 -0.45
C ILE A 89 -24.27 -1.82 -1.65
N THR A 90 -23.30 -1.40 -2.46
CA THR A 90 -23.55 -0.64 -3.69
C THR A 90 -24.21 -1.54 -4.74
N VAL A 91 -25.37 -1.12 -5.26
CA VAL A 91 -26.16 -1.91 -6.23
C VAL A 91 -25.40 -2.13 -7.53
N ALA A 92 -24.73 -1.11 -8.05
CA ALA A 92 -23.96 -1.17 -9.30
C ALA A 92 -22.53 -0.66 -9.04
N PRO A 93 -21.66 -1.49 -8.47
CA PRO A 93 -20.28 -1.09 -8.19
C PRO A 93 -19.50 -0.88 -9.48
N ARG A 94 -18.62 0.13 -9.49
CA ARG A 94 -17.74 0.42 -10.61
C ARG A 94 -16.53 -0.52 -10.59
N ALA A 95 -16.25 -1.20 -11.69
CA ALA A 95 -14.98 -1.89 -11.89
C ALA A 95 -13.90 -0.92 -12.39
N ASN A 96 -12.65 -1.13 -11.99
CA ASN A 96 -11.48 -0.43 -12.51
C ASN A 96 -10.68 -1.33 -13.44
N GLY A 97 -10.22 -0.79 -14.57
CA GLY A 97 -9.51 -1.54 -15.60
C GLY A 97 -10.42 -2.48 -16.39
N ARG A 98 -9.81 -3.23 -17.28
CA ARG A 98 -10.49 -4.23 -18.13
C ARG A 98 -9.95 -5.61 -17.80
N PRO A 99 -10.75 -6.68 -17.96
CA PRO A 99 -10.24 -8.05 -17.84
C PRO A 99 -9.07 -8.29 -18.79
N PRO A 100 -8.13 -9.18 -18.43
CA PRO A 100 -7.05 -9.58 -19.31
C PRO A 100 -7.59 -10.14 -20.63
N ARG A 101 -6.89 -9.86 -21.72
CA ARG A 101 -7.21 -10.37 -23.06
C ARG A 101 -6.26 -11.48 -23.50
N HIS A 102 -5.36 -11.87 -22.62
CA HIS A 102 -4.43 -12.97 -22.87
C HIS A 102 -5.21 -14.27 -23.18
N GLU A 103 -4.84 -14.97 -24.24
CA GLU A 103 -5.53 -16.18 -24.72
C GLU A 103 -5.80 -17.19 -23.61
N LYS A 104 -4.76 -17.53 -22.85
CA LYS A 104 -4.87 -18.46 -21.70
C LYS A 104 -5.88 -18.02 -20.64
N TYR A 105 -6.04 -16.71 -20.41
CA TYR A 105 -7.05 -16.22 -19.47
C TYR A 105 -8.45 -16.36 -20.06
N CYS A 106 -8.63 -16.02 -21.34
CA CYS A 106 -9.92 -16.18 -22.03
C CYS A 106 -10.38 -17.63 -22.02
N GLU A 107 -9.48 -18.57 -22.32
CA GLU A 107 -9.78 -20.02 -22.24
C GLU A 107 -10.20 -20.47 -20.83
N LEU A 108 -9.55 -19.94 -19.80
CA LEU A 108 -9.92 -20.23 -18.41
C LEU A 108 -11.32 -19.68 -18.07
N VAL A 109 -11.66 -18.48 -18.54
CA VAL A 109 -13.00 -17.89 -18.38
C VAL A 109 -14.07 -18.76 -19.04
N GLU A 110 -13.84 -19.18 -20.30
CA GLU A 110 -14.77 -20.06 -21.05
C GLU A 110 -15.03 -21.38 -20.35
N ARG A 111 -14.01 -21.92 -19.67
CA ARG A 111 -14.09 -23.17 -18.89
C ARG A 111 -14.56 -22.96 -17.45
N GLY A 112 -15.02 -21.75 -17.07
CA GLY A 112 -15.39 -21.43 -15.69
C GLY A 112 -14.23 -21.60 -14.71
N PHE A 113 -13.01 -21.31 -15.17
CA PHE A 113 -11.74 -21.50 -14.44
C PHE A 113 -11.38 -22.94 -14.09
N ASN A 114 -12.02 -23.91 -14.72
CA ASN A 114 -11.60 -25.31 -14.60
C ASN A 114 -10.17 -25.47 -15.17
N GLY A 115 -9.29 -26.08 -14.38
CA GLY A 115 -7.86 -26.22 -14.71
C GLY A 115 -6.99 -25.06 -14.24
N TRP A 116 -7.57 -23.98 -13.69
CA TRP A 116 -6.78 -22.94 -13.01
C TRP A 116 -6.27 -23.46 -11.66
N ARG A 117 -5.03 -23.07 -11.33
CA ARG A 117 -4.42 -23.34 -10.03
C ARG A 117 -3.79 -22.08 -9.48
N PHE A 118 -4.01 -21.85 -8.21
CA PHE A 118 -3.30 -20.82 -7.45
C PHE A 118 -1.99 -21.40 -6.92
N GLU A 119 -0.89 -20.98 -7.52
CA GLU A 119 0.44 -21.43 -7.14
C GLU A 119 1.01 -20.54 -6.04
N VAL A 120 1.55 -21.17 -4.98
CA VAL A 120 2.28 -20.51 -3.90
C VAL A 120 3.70 -21.07 -3.85
N SER A 121 4.69 -20.21 -4.02
CA SER A 121 6.09 -20.60 -4.16
C SER A 121 7.06 -19.61 -3.49
N GLY A 122 8.35 -19.74 -3.79
CA GLY A 122 9.41 -18.88 -3.27
C GLY A 122 9.91 -19.32 -1.89
N LEU A 123 10.09 -18.38 -0.98
CA LEU A 123 10.62 -18.61 0.37
C LEU A 123 9.57 -19.23 1.30
N VAL A 124 9.13 -20.44 0.98
CA VAL A 124 8.18 -21.25 1.73
C VAL A 124 8.74 -22.65 1.99
N GLU A 125 8.34 -23.26 3.12
CA GLU A 125 8.69 -24.66 3.42
C GLU A 125 7.80 -25.64 2.63
N GLN A 126 6.55 -25.24 2.35
CA GLN A 126 5.54 -26.06 1.70
C GLN A 126 4.92 -25.29 0.51
N PRO A 127 5.43 -25.45 -0.71
CA PRO A 127 4.78 -24.91 -1.91
C PRO A 127 3.37 -25.49 -2.07
N LEU A 128 2.42 -24.66 -2.56
CA LEU A 128 1.04 -25.05 -2.78
C LEU A 128 0.64 -24.86 -4.23
N ALA A 129 -0.29 -25.68 -4.72
CA ALA A 129 -0.95 -25.52 -6.00
C ALA A 129 -2.42 -25.90 -5.84
N LEU A 130 -3.27 -24.91 -5.53
CA LEU A 130 -4.66 -25.11 -5.16
C LEU A 130 -5.58 -24.78 -6.33
N THR A 131 -6.51 -25.65 -6.66
CA THR A 131 -7.63 -25.36 -7.55
C THR A 131 -8.61 -24.39 -6.88
N LEU A 132 -9.53 -23.80 -7.67
CA LEU A 132 -10.57 -22.93 -7.11
C LEU A 132 -11.47 -23.70 -6.13
N ASP A 133 -11.78 -24.97 -6.40
CA ASP A 133 -12.60 -25.81 -5.51
C ASP A 133 -11.85 -26.16 -4.20
N GLU A 134 -10.56 -26.43 -4.28
CA GLU A 134 -9.74 -26.64 -3.08
C GLU A 134 -9.66 -25.35 -2.24
N LEU A 135 -9.53 -24.15 -2.85
CA LEU A 135 -9.62 -22.89 -2.13
C LEU A 135 -10.99 -22.70 -1.48
N ARG A 136 -12.08 -23.04 -2.17
CA ARG A 136 -13.46 -22.98 -1.66
C ARG A 136 -13.74 -23.97 -0.53
N SER A 137 -12.98 -25.08 -0.47
CA SER A 137 -13.08 -26.08 0.60
C SER A 137 -12.44 -25.65 1.92
N LEU A 138 -11.57 -24.60 1.87
CA LEU A 138 -11.00 -24.03 3.08
C LEU A 138 -12.03 -23.20 3.83
N GLU A 139 -11.75 -22.92 5.11
CA GLU A 139 -12.60 -22.06 5.92
C GLU A 139 -12.77 -20.70 5.26
N ALA A 140 -14.01 -20.39 4.88
CA ALA A 140 -14.35 -19.18 4.19
C ALA A 140 -14.59 -18.02 5.15
N GLU A 141 -13.95 -16.89 4.88
CA GLU A 141 -14.23 -15.63 5.55
C GLU A 141 -15.16 -14.75 4.70
N ARG A 142 -16.05 -14.02 5.39
CA ARG A 142 -16.97 -13.07 4.77
C ARG A 142 -16.83 -11.70 5.41
N GLN A 143 -16.76 -10.67 4.58
CA GLN A 143 -16.70 -9.29 5.04
C GLN A 143 -17.43 -8.35 4.08
N ILE A 144 -18.06 -7.31 4.64
CA ILE A 144 -18.65 -6.22 3.87
C ILE A 144 -17.79 -5.01 4.09
N THR A 145 -17.12 -4.53 3.05
CA THR A 145 -16.07 -3.49 3.17
C THR A 145 -16.14 -2.48 2.05
N LEU A 146 -15.61 -1.29 2.32
CA LEU A 146 -15.52 -0.19 1.38
C LEU A 146 -14.26 -0.31 0.53
N HIS A 147 -14.42 -0.37 -0.78
CA HIS A 147 -13.33 -0.22 -1.73
C HIS A 147 -13.13 1.26 -2.08
N LYS A 148 -11.94 1.80 -1.82
CA LYS A 148 -11.56 3.16 -2.22
C LYS A 148 -10.57 3.11 -3.36
N CYS A 149 -10.93 3.68 -4.50
CA CYS A 149 -10.04 3.82 -5.64
C CYS A 149 -9.24 5.12 -5.54
N ILE A 150 -7.97 5.09 -5.97
CA ILE A 150 -7.12 6.29 -6.04
C ILE A 150 -7.70 7.36 -6.98
N GLN A 151 -8.61 6.99 -7.89
CA GLN A 151 -9.31 7.91 -8.79
C GLN A 151 -10.45 8.69 -8.10
N GLY A 152 -10.62 8.59 -6.78
CA GLY A 152 -11.59 9.39 -6.01
C GLY A 152 -13.00 8.81 -5.91
N TRP A 153 -13.26 7.61 -6.43
CA TRP A 153 -14.55 6.93 -6.26
C TRP A 153 -14.44 5.72 -5.33
N SER A 154 -15.55 5.30 -4.78
CA SER A 154 -15.62 4.17 -3.86
C SER A 154 -16.91 3.37 -4.05
N TYR A 155 -16.93 2.14 -3.57
CA TYR A 155 -18.13 1.32 -3.43
C TYR A 155 -17.99 0.35 -2.27
N THR A 156 -19.11 -0.08 -1.70
CA THR A 156 -19.16 -1.13 -0.67
C THR A 156 -19.63 -2.43 -1.32
N ALA A 157 -18.98 -3.53 -0.99
CA ALA A 157 -19.36 -4.85 -1.46
C ALA A 157 -19.13 -5.92 -0.38
N ALA A 158 -19.91 -7.00 -0.47
CA ALA A 158 -19.68 -8.21 0.30
C ALA A 158 -18.66 -9.09 -0.42
N TRP A 159 -17.61 -9.48 0.28
CA TRP A 159 -16.55 -10.34 -0.22
C TRP A 159 -16.56 -11.66 0.53
N GLN A 160 -16.33 -12.76 -0.18
CA GLN A 160 -16.09 -14.05 0.40
C GLN A 160 -14.84 -14.66 -0.21
N GLY A 161 -14.01 -15.28 0.62
CA GLY A 161 -12.75 -15.87 0.20
C GLY A 161 -12.07 -16.60 1.33
N VAL A 162 -10.79 -16.89 1.15
CA VAL A 162 -9.93 -17.47 2.17
C VAL A 162 -9.03 -16.40 2.76
N SER A 163 -8.86 -16.41 4.08
CA SER A 163 -7.89 -15.55 4.76
C SER A 163 -6.48 -15.78 4.21
N LEU A 164 -5.76 -14.72 3.93
CA LEU A 164 -4.35 -14.86 3.51
C LEU A 164 -3.52 -15.52 4.63
N ASN A 165 -3.88 -15.33 5.90
CA ASN A 165 -3.25 -16.03 7.01
C ASN A 165 -3.37 -17.56 6.86
N ALA A 166 -4.54 -18.07 6.50
CA ALA A 166 -4.75 -19.51 6.34
C ALA A 166 -3.86 -20.11 5.24
N ILE A 167 -3.59 -19.36 4.18
CA ILE A 167 -2.65 -19.75 3.12
C ILE A 167 -1.20 -19.70 3.63
N LEU A 168 -0.83 -18.62 4.32
CA LEU A 168 0.51 -18.45 4.89
C LEU A 168 0.84 -19.53 5.93
N ASP A 169 -0.13 -19.92 6.76
CA ASP A 169 0.06 -20.97 7.77
C ASP A 169 0.26 -22.35 7.12
N ARG A 170 -0.37 -22.58 5.95
CA ARG A 170 -0.16 -23.82 5.17
C ARG A 170 1.19 -23.84 4.45
N CYS A 171 1.57 -22.74 3.78
CA CYS A 171 2.82 -22.72 3.00
C CYS A 171 4.06 -22.52 3.87
N ARG A 172 3.92 -22.09 5.12
CA ARG A 172 5.00 -21.88 6.10
C ARG A 172 6.11 -21.02 5.54
N PRO A 173 5.96 -19.68 5.57
CA PRO A 173 7.02 -18.78 5.15
C PRO A 173 8.32 -19.04 5.92
N THR A 174 9.45 -19.09 5.21
CA THR A 174 10.77 -19.17 5.84
C THR A 174 11.11 -17.86 6.57
N PRO A 175 12.05 -17.86 7.53
CA PRO A 175 12.47 -16.63 8.22
C PRO A 175 13.04 -15.54 7.32
N LEU A 176 13.45 -15.88 6.09
CA LEU A 176 13.97 -14.94 5.10
C LEU A 176 12.84 -14.22 4.33
N ALA A 177 11.62 -14.75 4.31
CA ALA A 177 10.49 -14.14 3.64
C ALA A 177 10.13 -12.80 4.30
N ARG A 178 10.01 -11.75 3.50
CA ARG A 178 9.64 -10.39 3.93
C ARG A 178 8.41 -9.88 3.20
N TYR A 179 8.26 -10.26 1.95
CA TYR A 179 7.24 -9.76 1.05
C TYR A 179 6.53 -10.89 0.33
N ILE A 180 5.35 -10.56 -0.20
CA ILE A 180 4.58 -11.41 -1.09
C ILE A 180 4.44 -10.69 -2.42
N LEU A 181 4.91 -11.33 -3.49
CA LEU A 181 4.74 -10.93 -4.87
C LEU A 181 3.53 -11.66 -5.44
N PHE A 182 2.53 -10.93 -5.89
CA PHE A 182 1.40 -11.45 -6.67
C PHE A 182 1.63 -11.23 -8.15
N ARG A 183 1.54 -12.27 -8.94
CA ARG A 183 1.54 -12.24 -10.41
C ARG A 183 0.14 -12.44 -10.94
N THR A 184 -0.17 -11.81 -12.05
CA THR A 184 -1.54 -11.79 -12.60
C THR A 184 -1.59 -12.29 -14.04
N PHE A 185 -2.79 -12.40 -14.58
CA PHE A 185 -3.00 -12.62 -16.03
C PHE A 185 -3.06 -11.30 -16.82
N ASP A 186 -3.01 -10.14 -16.16
CA ASP A 186 -3.10 -8.82 -16.78
C ASP A 186 -1.71 -8.41 -17.31
N ASP A 187 -1.51 -8.48 -18.63
CA ASP A 187 -0.23 -8.30 -19.29
C ASP A 187 0.08 -6.87 -19.73
N LYS A 188 -0.81 -5.92 -19.57
CA LYS A 188 -0.58 -4.49 -19.84
C LYS A 188 0.13 -4.12 -21.16
N TRP A 189 -0.01 -4.93 -22.18
CA TRP A 189 0.64 -4.69 -23.47
C TRP A 189 0.27 -3.35 -24.14
N GLU A 190 -0.92 -2.84 -23.85
CA GLU A 190 -1.44 -1.60 -24.42
C GLU A 190 -1.00 -0.34 -23.65
N GLU A 191 -0.26 -0.48 -22.52
CA GLU A 191 0.14 0.64 -21.68
C GLU A 191 1.66 0.85 -21.70
N PRO A 192 2.15 2.10 -21.52
CA PRO A 192 3.57 2.36 -21.34
C PRO A 192 4.16 1.51 -20.20
N GLY A 193 5.33 0.91 -20.42
CA GLY A 193 6.00 0.09 -19.42
C GLY A 193 5.65 -1.40 -19.49
N HIS A 194 5.13 -1.86 -20.60
CA HIS A 194 4.83 -3.26 -20.95
C HIS A 194 5.21 -4.33 -19.91
N GLY A 195 4.43 -5.39 -19.85
CA GLY A 195 4.69 -6.56 -19.03
C GLY A 195 3.54 -6.91 -18.12
N GLU A 196 3.74 -7.97 -17.35
CA GLU A 196 2.75 -8.50 -16.43
C GLU A 196 2.47 -7.51 -15.29
N TYR A 197 1.18 -7.22 -15.07
CA TYR A 197 0.78 -6.48 -13.86
C TYR A 197 1.10 -7.34 -12.63
N TYR A 198 1.82 -6.75 -11.69
CA TYR A 198 2.16 -7.39 -10.43
C TYR A 198 1.94 -6.42 -9.26
N GLY A 199 1.87 -6.98 -8.06
CA GLY A 199 1.81 -6.20 -6.83
C GLY A 199 2.59 -6.89 -5.72
N VAL A 200 3.23 -6.09 -4.87
CA VAL A 200 3.97 -6.58 -3.71
C VAL A 200 3.36 -5.98 -2.45
N ILE A 201 3.21 -6.84 -1.43
CA ILE A 201 2.83 -6.44 -0.08
C ILE A 201 3.84 -7.01 0.93
N ASP A 202 4.02 -6.34 2.06
CA ASP A 202 4.80 -6.91 3.16
C ASP A 202 4.02 -7.97 3.95
N LEU A 203 4.75 -8.88 4.62
CA LEU A 203 4.13 -9.93 5.41
C LEU A 203 3.32 -9.40 6.60
N GLY A 204 3.68 -8.24 7.15
CA GLY A 204 2.91 -7.60 8.22
C GLY A 204 1.51 -7.23 7.74
N LEU A 205 1.42 -6.59 6.56
CA LEU A 205 0.15 -6.25 5.93
C LEU A 205 -0.64 -7.50 5.52
N ALA A 206 0.05 -8.53 5.01
CA ALA A 206 -0.55 -9.83 4.67
C ALA A 206 -1.20 -10.51 5.88
N ARG A 207 -0.63 -10.36 7.07
CA ARG A 207 -1.11 -10.93 8.32
C ARG A 207 -2.23 -10.13 8.99
N THR A 208 -2.66 -9.01 8.42
CA THR A 208 -3.80 -8.28 9.00
C THR A 208 -5.11 -9.08 8.89
N PRO A 209 -5.99 -9.02 9.88
CA PRO A 209 -7.17 -9.88 9.95
C PRO A 209 -8.13 -9.78 8.75
N GLN A 210 -8.18 -8.63 8.08
CA GLN A 210 -9.07 -8.41 6.93
C GLN A 210 -8.41 -8.67 5.58
N THR A 211 -7.19 -9.20 5.55
CA THR A 211 -6.53 -9.56 4.29
C THR A 211 -7.09 -10.87 3.76
N LEU A 212 -7.76 -10.79 2.61
CA LEU A 212 -8.54 -11.86 2.04
C LEU A 212 -8.16 -12.11 0.57
N LEU A 213 -8.07 -13.37 0.19
CA LEU A 213 -8.07 -13.82 -1.20
C LEU A 213 -9.52 -14.12 -1.59
N ALA A 214 -10.19 -13.15 -2.20
CA ALA A 214 -11.61 -13.24 -2.53
C ALA A 214 -11.86 -13.94 -3.85
N TYR A 215 -12.80 -14.88 -3.85
CA TYR A 215 -13.29 -15.61 -5.01
C TYR A 215 -14.79 -15.41 -5.27
N ASP A 216 -15.52 -14.77 -4.31
CA ASP A 216 -16.93 -14.37 -4.49
C ASP A 216 -17.13 -12.89 -4.15
N MET A 217 -18.14 -12.28 -4.78
CA MET A 217 -18.57 -10.91 -4.55
C MET A 217 -20.09 -10.82 -4.52
N ASN A 218 -20.65 -10.19 -3.50
CA ASN A 218 -22.11 -9.98 -3.32
C ASN A 218 -22.92 -11.29 -3.42
N GLY A 219 -22.37 -12.39 -2.87
CA GLY A 219 -23.02 -13.71 -2.84
C GLY A 219 -23.00 -14.47 -4.17
N GLN A 220 -22.26 -14.01 -5.16
CA GLN A 220 -22.06 -14.66 -6.47
C GLN A 220 -20.59 -14.92 -6.73
N PRO A 221 -20.23 -15.85 -7.62
CA PRO A 221 -18.86 -15.98 -8.08
C PRO A 221 -18.28 -14.64 -8.51
N LEU A 222 -17.02 -14.41 -8.19
CA LEU A 222 -16.34 -13.14 -8.52
C LEU A 222 -16.41 -12.86 -10.02
N PRO A 223 -16.99 -11.72 -10.45
CA PRO A 223 -17.04 -11.39 -11.88
C PRO A 223 -15.65 -11.13 -12.46
N THR A 224 -15.46 -11.38 -13.76
CA THR A 224 -14.19 -11.13 -14.48
C THR A 224 -13.72 -9.69 -14.35
N ASP A 225 -14.60 -8.70 -14.46
CA ASP A 225 -14.28 -7.27 -14.30
C ASP A 225 -13.74 -6.95 -12.89
N PHE A 226 -14.16 -7.70 -11.90
CA PHE A 226 -13.74 -7.53 -10.52
C PHE A 226 -12.53 -8.39 -10.10
N GLY A 227 -12.03 -9.25 -11.00
CA GLY A 227 -10.75 -9.93 -10.81
C GLY A 227 -10.81 -11.44 -10.69
N ALA A 228 -11.87 -12.12 -11.22
CA ALA A 228 -11.93 -13.58 -11.23
C ALA A 228 -10.67 -14.23 -11.85
N PRO A 229 -10.26 -15.41 -11.39
CA PRO A 229 -10.91 -16.25 -10.38
C PRO A 229 -10.60 -15.82 -8.93
N LEU A 230 -9.52 -15.03 -8.72
CA LEU A 230 -9.04 -14.68 -7.40
C LEU A 230 -8.53 -13.24 -7.38
N ARG A 231 -8.88 -12.50 -6.32
CA ARG A 231 -8.35 -11.15 -6.09
C ARG A 231 -7.91 -10.95 -4.65
N LEU A 232 -6.94 -10.06 -4.45
CA LEU A 232 -6.52 -9.60 -3.13
C LEU A 232 -7.48 -8.52 -2.61
N ARG A 233 -7.87 -8.64 -1.35
CA ARG A 233 -8.53 -7.60 -0.56
C ARG A 233 -7.62 -7.16 0.57
N LEU A 234 -7.36 -5.84 0.66
CA LEU A 234 -6.53 -5.19 1.67
C LEU A 234 -7.28 -3.97 2.17
N GLU A 235 -8.14 -4.16 3.17
CA GLU A 235 -9.14 -3.15 3.56
C GLU A 235 -8.52 -1.87 4.15
N SER A 236 -7.27 -1.92 4.57
CA SER A 236 -6.50 -0.77 5.04
C SER A 236 -5.79 0.01 3.94
N GLN A 237 -5.93 -0.39 2.66
CA GLN A 237 -5.17 0.18 1.55
C GLN A 237 -6.06 0.62 0.40
N LEU A 238 -5.61 1.60 -0.38
CA LEU A 238 -6.27 1.99 -1.63
C LEU A 238 -6.28 0.85 -2.66
N GLY A 239 -7.27 0.88 -3.53
CA GLY A 239 -7.58 -0.18 -4.49
C GLY A 239 -6.45 -0.60 -5.41
N TYR A 240 -5.47 0.26 -5.70
CA TYR A 240 -4.34 -0.13 -6.57
C TYR A 240 -3.40 -1.15 -5.92
N LYS A 241 -3.45 -1.32 -4.58
CA LYS A 241 -2.77 -2.40 -3.86
C LYS A 241 -3.54 -3.72 -3.86
N MET A 242 -4.81 -3.70 -4.27
CA MET A 242 -5.69 -4.86 -4.29
C MET A 242 -5.65 -5.55 -5.65
N VAL A 243 -4.63 -6.39 -5.83
CA VAL A 243 -4.34 -7.10 -7.09
C VAL A 243 -5.54 -7.94 -7.54
N LYS A 244 -5.82 -7.94 -8.86
CA LYS A 244 -6.89 -8.70 -9.53
C LYS A 244 -6.30 -9.76 -10.46
N TRP A 245 -7.13 -10.74 -10.87
CA TRP A 245 -6.76 -11.78 -11.84
C TRP A 245 -5.50 -12.55 -11.42
N ILE A 246 -5.40 -12.87 -10.13
CA ILE A 246 -4.22 -13.50 -9.55
C ILE A 246 -3.99 -14.86 -10.20
N ARG A 247 -2.74 -15.09 -10.64
CA ARG A 247 -2.24 -16.37 -11.13
C ARG A 247 -1.44 -17.09 -10.04
N SER A 248 -0.53 -16.39 -9.40
CA SER A 248 0.36 -16.97 -8.39
C SER A 248 0.76 -15.96 -7.31
N MET A 249 1.30 -16.50 -6.24
CA MET A 249 1.86 -15.81 -5.11
C MET A 249 3.26 -16.37 -4.83
N GLU A 250 4.25 -15.50 -4.71
CA GLU A 250 5.63 -15.88 -4.42
C GLU A 250 6.12 -15.14 -3.17
N LEU A 251 6.66 -15.84 -2.20
CA LEU A 251 7.29 -15.23 -1.03
C LEU A 251 8.75 -14.91 -1.32
N ILE A 252 9.15 -13.66 -1.07
CA ILE A 252 10.46 -13.11 -1.45
C ILE A 252 11.10 -12.34 -0.29
N ALA A 253 12.43 -12.24 -0.31
CA ALA A 253 13.19 -11.46 0.67
C ALA A 253 13.25 -9.97 0.32
N SER A 254 13.35 -9.64 -0.97
CA SER A 254 13.37 -8.29 -1.53
C SER A 254 12.63 -8.27 -2.87
N TYR A 255 12.23 -7.07 -3.31
CA TYR A 255 11.65 -6.81 -4.63
C TYR A 255 12.46 -5.80 -5.44
N ASP A 256 13.69 -5.51 -5.02
CA ASP A 256 14.57 -4.51 -5.66
C ASP A 256 14.85 -4.84 -7.13
N ASP A 257 14.92 -6.14 -7.47
CA ASP A 257 15.16 -6.65 -8.83
C ASP A 257 13.87 -6.96 -9.61
N ILE A 258 12.69 -6.58 -9.08
CA ILE A 258 11.40 -6.87 -9.71
C ILE A 258 10.83 -5.58 -10.31
N GLY A 259 10.65 -5.56 -11.63
CA GLY A 259 10.23 -4.36 -12.35
C GLY A 259 11.27 -3.24 -12.20
N ALA A 260 10.84 -2.07 -11.74
CA ALA A 260 11.72 -0.96 -11.41
C ALA A 260 12.07 -0.89 -9.90
N GLY A 261 11.77 -1.93 -9.12
CA GLY A 261 12.07 -2.01 -7.70
C GLY A 261 11.08 -1.28 -6.78
N TYR A 262 9.86 -1.01 -7.21
CA TYR A 262 8.82 -0.31 -6.44
C TYR A 262 7.59 -1.17 -6.25
N SER A 263 7.50 -1.95 -5.30
CA SER A 263 6.37 -2.75 -4.77
C SER A 263 5.12 -2.97 -5.67
N GLY A 264 5.24 -2.86 -7.00
CA GLY A 264 4.17 -3.13 -7.95
C GLY A 264 4.22 -2.30 -9.23
N TRP A 265 3.58 -2.79 -10.29
CA TRP A 265 3.56 -2.20 -11.62
C TRP A 265 3.11 -0.71 -11.62
N ARG A 266 2.09 -0.35 -10.84
CA ARG A 266 1.65 1.06 -10.71
C ARG A 266 2.65 1.92 -9.96
N ALA A 267 3.34 1.37 -8.98
CA ALA A 267 4.39 2.08 -8.27
C ALA A 267 5.61 2.33 -9.18
N ASP A 268 5.96 1.37 -10.03
CA ASP A 268 7.05 1.50 -11.00
C ASP A 268 6.80 2.61 -12.02
N LEU A 269 5.59 2.69 -12.58
CA LEU A 269 5.26 3.65 -13.64
C LEU A 269 4.84 5.02 -13.12
N LEU A 270 4.05 5.06 -12.06
CA LEU A 270 3.36 6.26 -11.61
C LEU A 270 3.88 6.78 -10.27
N HIS A 271 4.97 6.19 -9.77
CA HIS A 271 5.58 6.54 -8.49
C HIS A 271 4.59 6.49 -7.30
N TYR A 272 3.65 5.54 -7.33
CA TYR A 272 2.72 5.33 -6.24
C TYR A 272 3.45 4.78 -5.01
N SER A 273 3.01 5.18 -3.84
CA SER A 273 3.59 4.74 -2.57
C SER A 273 3.49 3.23 -2.36
N ARG A 274 4.48 2.66 -1.68
CA ARG A 274 4.48 1.26 -1.26
C ARG A 274 3.28 0.95 -0.34
N LEU A 275 2.99 1.84 0.61
CA LEU A 275 1.77 1.82 1.42
C LEU A 275 0.82 2.93 0.96
N ALA A 276 -0.47 2.63 0.97
CA ALA A 276 -1.52 3.54 0.58
C ALA A 276 -2.70 3.45 1.56
N PRO A 277 -2.48 3.80 2.83
CA PRO A 277 -3.51 3.69 3.86
C PRO A 277 -4.70 4.60 3.57
N ILE A 278 -5.90 4.17 4.03
CA ILE A 278 -7.19 4.88 3.83
C ILE A 278 -7.86 5.23 5.13
#